data_7bc83f1582fbf73474d5757aaae8ea47
#
_entry.id   7bc83f1582fbf73474d5757aaae8ea47
#
_cell.length_a   1.000
_cell.length_b   1.000
_cell.length_c   1.000
_cell.angle_alpha   90.00
_cell.angle_beta   90.00
_cell.angle_gamma   90.00
#
_symmetry.space_group_name_H-M   'P 1'
#
loop_
_entity.id
_entity.type
_entity.pdbx_description
1 polymer ?
#
loop_
_entity_poly.entity_id
_entity_poly.type
_entity_poly.pdbx_seq_one_letter_code
_entity_poly.pdbx_strand_id
1 'polypeptide(L)'
;VGVKAQTGKWISAGWAMVTADLGNFALLSLIFVLVNSIASVVTQGPLQTGMHLFCMKKMYGRRAELGDMFKGFDYFLPAFVAALLIGLFVFAGVLVCVIPGLVVAAMFKFTYLFILDKRMDFWPAMMASHETVKGDYFGFTIFLIALGCINILGFLCCIVGLLVTIPLSVAAITVAYQECVGFEQRTVDAL
;
A
#
# COMPACT_ATOMS: atom_id res chain seq x y z
N VAL A 1 5.26 -17.75 -14.20
CA VAL A 1 6.55 -17.03 -14.24
C VAL A 1 6.66 -16.29 -12.91
N GLY A 2 7.55 -16.73 -12.01
CA GLY A 2 7.71 -16.10 -10.71
C GLY A 2 8.31 -14.71 -10.87
N VAL A 3 7.57 -13.68 -10.45
CA VAL A 3 8.06 -12.30 -10.42
C VAL A 3 9.07 -12.18 -9.27
N LYS A 4 10.28 -11.72 -9.57
CA LYS A 4 11.30 -11.46 -8.54
C LYS A 4 11.16 -10.04 -8.00
N ALA A 5 11.23 -9.89 -6.68
CA ALA A 5 11.16 -8.60 -6.02
C ALA A 5 12.37 -7.72 -6.38
N GLN A 6 12.12 -6.51 -6.86
CA GLN A 6 13.13 -5.50 -7.21
C GLN A 6 13.09 -4.33 -6.21
N THR A 7 13.36 -4.63 -4.95
CA THR A 7 13.23 -3.71 -3.81
C THR A 7 13.86 -2.32 -4.07
N GLY A 8 15.10 -2.27 -4.54
CA GLY A 8 15.80 -0.99 -4.76
C GLY A 8 15.14 -0.14 -5.85
N LYS A 9 14.70 -0.76 -6.95
CA LYS A 9 14.05 -0.08 -8.05
C LYS A 9 12.69 0.51 -7.63
N TRP A 10 11.89 -0.27 -6.91
CA TRP A 10 10.56 0.17 -6.46
C TRP A 10 10.64 1.31 -5.44
N ILE A 11 11.60 1.24 -4.50
CA ILE A 11 11.82 2.31 -3.54
C ILE A 11 12.32 3.58 -4.24
N SER A 12 13.26 3.47 -5.19
CA SER A 12 13.77 4.64 -5.91
C SER A 12 12.70 5.30 -6.80
N ALA A 13 11.86 4.51 -7.45
CA ALA A 13 10.74 5.02 -8.24
C ALA A 13 9.68 5.70 -7.34
N GLY A 14 9.36 5.10 -6.20
CA GLY A 14 8.47 5.70 -5.19
C GLY A 14 9.04 7.01 -4.65
N TRP A 15 10.35 7.06 -4.36
CA TRP A 15 11.03 8.26 -3.91
C TRP A 15 10.96 9.39 -4.95
N ALA A 16 11.25 9.09 -6.21
CA ALA A 16 11.14 10.05 -7.30
C ALA A 16 9.72 10.63 -7.44
N MET A 17 8.69 9.79 -7.27
CA MET A 17 7.29 10.21 -7.32
C MET A 17 6.95 11.16 -6.16
N VAL A 18 7.36 10.83 -4.94
CA VAL A 18 7.07 11.65 -3.74
C VAL A 18 7.82 12.97 -3.78
N THR A 19 9.09 12.96 -4.20
CA THR A 19 9.91 14.18 -4.27
C THR A 19 9.44 15.13 -5.36
N ALA A 20 8.79 14.63 -6.42
CA ALA A 20 8.22 15.48 -7.46
C ALA A 20 7.04 16.35 -6.98
N ASP A 21 6.36 15.95 -5.88
CA ASP A 21 5.20 16.67 -5.35
C ASP A 21 5.08 16.52 -3.83
N LEU A 22 6.16 16.86 -3.12
CA LEU A 22 6.27 16.71 -1.66
C LEU A 22 5.11 17.35 -0.90
N GLY A 23 4.62 18.52 -1.36
CA GLY A 23 3.56 19.24 -0.67
C GLY A 23 2.25 18.44 -0.59
N ASN A 24 1.78 17.94 -1.72
CA ASN A 24 0.55 17.14 -1.76
C ASN A 24 0.71 15.79 -1.06
N PHE A 25 1.86 15.15 -1.19
CA PHE A 25 2.12 13.90 -0.47
C PHE A 25 2.24 14.08 1.04
N ALA A 26 2.83 15.19 1.52
CA ALA A 26 2.88 15.49 2.95
C ALA A 26 1.49 15.80 3.51
N LEU A 27 0.67 16.58 2.79
CA LEU A 27 -0.72 16.84 3.17
C LEU A 27 -1.56 15.56 3.18
N LEU A 28 -1.41 14.70 2.18
CA LEU A 28 -2.07 13.39 2.10
C LEU A 28 -1.74 12.54 3.33
N SER A 29 -0.45 12.49 3.71
CA SER A 29 0.00 11.75 4.90
C SER A 29 -0.51 12.36 6.19
N LEU A 30 -0.55 13.68 6.28
CA LEU A 30 -1.09 14.37 7.46
C LEU A 30 -2.58 14.01 7.65
N ILE A 31 -3.38 14.08 6.59
CA ILE A 31 -4.79 13.71 6.62
C ILE A 31 -4.93 12.23 6.99
N PHE A 32 -4.11 11.35 6.39
CA PHE A 32 -4.12 9.91 6.71
C PHE A 32 -3.87 9.67 8.20
N VAL A 33 -2.84 10.29 8.78
CA VAL A 33 -2.49 10.14 10.19
C VAL A 33 -3.60 10.68 11.09
N LEU A 34 -4.14 11.86 10.78
CA LEU A 34 -5.21 12.48 11.58
C LEU A 34 -6.49 11.63 11.58
N VAL A 35 -6.96 11.23 10.40
CA VAL A 35 -8.18 10.41 10.28
C VAL A 35 -7.99 9.04 10.91
N ASN A 36 -6.82 8.44 10.70
CA ASN A 36 -6.52 7.12 11.27
C ASN A 36 -6.34 7.17 12.81
N SER A 37 -5.98 8.32 13.38
CA SER A 37 -5.90 8.49 14.84
C SER A 37 -7.27 8.42 15.52
N ILE A 38 -8.34 8.81 14.82
CA ILE A 38 -9.71 8.88 15.37
C ILE A 38 -10.43 7.52 15.23
N ALA A 39 -10.26 6.84 14.12
CA ALA A 39 -11.00 5.62 13.78
C ALA A 39 -10.13 4.55 13.09
N SER A 40 -8.95 4.26 13.67
CA SER A 40 -7.87 3.49 13.05
C SER A 40 -8.30 2.14 12.44
N VAL A 41 -9.12 1.37 13.14
CA VAL A 41 -9.53 0.03 12.69
C VAL A 41 -10.49 0.10 11.50
N VAL A 42 -11.38 1.09 11.50
CA VAL A 42 -12.45 1.21 10.49
C VAL A 42 -11.96 1.89 9.22
N THR A 43 -11.11 2.90 9.35
CA THR A 43 -10.69 3.75 8.23
C THR A 43 -9.42 3.28 7.54
N GLN A 44 -8.64 2.41 8.16
CA GLN A 44 -7.33 1.99 7.64
C GLN A 44 -7.40 1.38 6.24
N GLY A 45 -8.33 0.44 6.00
CA GLY A 45 -8.50 -0.20 4.70
C GLY A 45 -8.90 0.79 3.59
N PRO A 46 -10.03 1.50 3.75
CA PRO A 46 -10.48 2.50 2.78
C PRO A 46 -9.46 3.61 2.51
N LEU A 47 -8.83 4.15 3.56
CA LEU A 47 -7.82 5.19 3.38
C LEU A 47 -6.59 4.70 2.62
N GLN A 48 -6.09 3.50 2.92
CA GLN A 48 -4.98 2.91 2.16
C GLN A 48 -5.35 2.72 0.69
N THR A 49 -6.56 2.24 0.41
CA THR A 49 -7.07 2.12 -0.96
C THR A 49 -7.08 3.47 -1.68
N GLY A 50 -7.56 4.53 -1.02
CA GLY A 50 -7.55 5.89 -1.56
C GLY A 50 -6.14 6.46 -1.77
N MET A 51 -5.18 6.18 -0.89
CA MET A 51 -3.78 6.56 -1.08
C MET A 51 -3.17 5.87 -2.31
N HIS A 52 -3.47 4.60 -2.54
CA HIS A 52 -3.05 3.90 -3.75
C HIS A 52 -3.66 4.52 -5.01
N LEU A 53 -4.94 4.93 -4.97
CA LEU A 53 -5.60 5.64 -6.07
C LEU A 53 -4.89 6.97 -6.39
N PHE A 54 -4.52 7.74 -5.36
CA PHE A 54 -3.74 8.95 -5.53
C PHE A 54 -2.39 8.69 -6.21
N CYS A 55 -1.66 7.66 -5.74
CA CYS A 55 -0.39 7.27 -6.34
C CYS A 55 -0.55 6.81 -7.80
N MET A 56 -1.60 6.03 -8.10
CA MET A 56 -1.91 5.61 -9.47
C MET A 56 -2.11 6.82 -10.40
N LYS A 57 -2.92 7.80 -10.00
CA LYS A 57 -3.13 9.02 -10.79
C LYS A 57 -1.83 9.76 -11.07
N LYS A 58 -0.95 9.90 -10.06
CA LYS A 58 0.37 10.52 -10.23
C LYS A 58 1.25 9.75 -11.20
N MET A 59 1.24 8.42 -11.15
CA MET A 59 2.03 7.57 -12.07
C MET A 59 1.62 7.77 -13.54
N TYR A 60 0.33 7.98 -13.80
CA TYR A 60 -0.19 8.20 -15.16
C TYR A 60 -0.27 9.68 -15.55
N GLY A 61 0.37 10.58 -14.79
CA GLY A 61 0.40 12.02 -15.10
C GLY A 61 -0.97 12.70 -15.01
N ARG A 62 -1.95 12.07 -14.34
CA ARG A 62 -3.27 12.64 -14.11
C ARG A 62 -3.26 13.61 -12.92
N ARG A 63 -4.22 14.53 -12.90
CA ARG A 63 -4.43 15.38 -11.73
C ARG A 63 -4.90 14.53 -10.56
N ALA A 64 -4.06 14.43 -9.52
CA ALA A 64 -4.41 13.78 -8.27
C ALA A 64 -4.78 14.85 -7.26
N GLU A 65 -5.97 14.75 -6.70
CA GLU A 65 -6.49 15.68 -5.69
C GLU A 65 -6.50 15.00 -4.32
N LEU A 66 -6.35 15.76 -3.24
CA LEU A 66 -6.41 15.21 -1.88
C LEU A 66 -7.75 14.51 -1.59
N GLY A 67 -8.82 14.97 -2.25
CA GLY A 67 -10.13 14.33 -2.19
C GLY A 67 -10.17 12.90 -2.73
N ASP A 68 -9.22 12.51 -3.60
CA ASP A 68 -9.18 11.15 -4.15
C ASP A 68 -8.87 10.10 -3.06
N MET A 69 -8.23 10.50 -1.95
CA MET A 69 -8.03 9.61 -0.81
C MET A 69 -9.37 9.13 -0.23
N PHE A 70 -10.39 9.98 -0.24
CA PHE A 70 -11.71 9.61 0.26
C PHE A 70 -12.52 8.74 -0.72
N LYS A 71 -12.16 8.69 -2.00
CA LYS A 71 -12.75 7.74 -2.96
C LYS A 71 -12.46 6.28 -2.64
N GLY A 72 -11.47 6.01 -1.78
CA GLY A 72 -11.26 4.67 -1.22
C GLY A 72 -12.44 4.17 -0.40
N PHE A 73 -13.30 5.07 0.10
CA PHE A 73 -14.54 4.71 0.79
C PHE A 73 -15.62 4.15 -0.13
N ASP A 74 -15.51 4.32 -1.44
CA ASP A 74 -16.40 3.64 -2.43
C ASP A 74 -16.21 2.11 -2.37
N TYR A 75 -15.03 1.68 -1.88
CA TYR A 75 -14.67 0.28 -1.65
C TYR A 75 -14.67 -0.09 -0.16
N PHE A 76 -15.51 0.61 0.65
CA PHE A 76 -15.46 0.50 2.11
C PHE A 76 -15.54 -0.93 2.61
N LEU A 77 -16.59 -1.66 2.20
CA LEU A 77 -16.84 -3.00 2.74
C LEU A 77 -15.71 -4.00 2.43
N PRO A 78 -15.30 -4.19 1.16
CA PRO A 78 -14.21 -5.11 0.85
C PRO A 78 -12.87 -4.68 1.45
N ALA A 79 -12.55 -3.37 1.47
CA ALA A 79 -11.32 -2.87 2.05
C ALA A 79 -11.28 -2.98 3.58
N PHE A 80 -12.40 -2.76 4.26
CA PHE A 80 -12.53 -2.90 5.71
C PHE A 80 -12.40 -4.36 6.14
N VAL A 81 -13.13 -5.28 5.49
CA VAL A 81 -13.07 -6.72 5.81
C VAL A 81 -11.68 -7.27 5.53
N ALA A 82 -11.06 -6.87 4.41
CA ALA A 82 -9.68 -7.23 4.10
C ALA A 82 -8.72 -6.74 5.21
N ALA A 83 -8.85 -5.49 5.66
CA ALA A 83 -8.01 -4.94 6.73
C ALA A 83 -8.12 -5.74 8.03
N LEU A 84 -9.35 -6.12 8.43
CA LEU A 84 -9.58 -6.95 9.62
C LEU A 84 -8.94 -8.33 9.50
N LEU A 85 -9.14 -9.01 8.38
CA LEU A 85 -8.60 -10.35 8.15
C LEU A 85 -7.08 -10.34 8.05
N ILE A 86 -6.51 -9.38 7.32
CA ILE A 86 -5.05 -9.21 7.22
C ILE A 86 -4.48 -8.94 8.61
N GLY A 87 -5.10 -8.02 9.38
CA GLY A 87 -4.69 -7.74 10.75
C GLY A 87 -4.72 -8.98 11.64
N LEU A 88 -5.79 -9.78 11.57
CA LEU A 88 -5.92 -11.03 12.31
C LEU A 88 -4.84 -12.05 11.93
N PHE A 89 -4.60 -12.25 10.64
CA PHE A 89 -3.60 -13.21 10.17
C PHE A 89 -2.17 -12.76 10.51
N VAL A 90 -1.87 -11.47 10.37
CA VAL A 90 -0.57 -10.91 10.77
C VAL A 90 -0.38 -11.04 12.27
N PHE A 91 -1.39 -10.71 13.07
CA PHE A 91 -1.35 -10.85 14.53
C PHE A 91 -1.11 -12.31 14.95
N ALA A 92 -1.85 -13.27 14.36
CA ALA A 92 -1.63 -14.69 14.60
C ALA A 92 -0.22 -15.14 14.20
N GLY A 93 0.29 -14.66 13.06
CA GLY A 93 1.66 -14.92 12.63
C GLY A 93 2.72 -14.38 13.60
N VAL A 94 2.52 -13.16 14.12
CA VAL A 94 3.42 -12.52 15.10
C VAL A 94 3.38 -13.25 16.45
N LEU A 95 2.23 -13.78 16.87
CA LEU A 95 2.13 -14.58 18.09
C LEU A 95 2.97 -15.86 18.03
N VAL A 96 3.08 -16.47 16.86
CA VAL A 96 3.96 -17.64 16.65
C VAL A 96 5.42 -17.20 16.62
N CYS A 97 5.75 -16.20 15.82
CA CYS A 97 7.06 -15.57 15.72
C CYS A 97 6.94 -14.29 14.86
N VAL A 98 7.82 -13.33 15.07
CA VAL A 98 7.83 -12.09 14.28
C VAL A 98 8.04 -12.35 12.78
N ILE A 99 8.91 -13.30 12.43
CA ILE A 99 9.24 -13.62 11.03
C ILE A 99 8.01 -14.12 10.24
N PRO A 100 7.25 -15.15 10.69
CA PRO A 100 6.00 -15.54 10.01
C PRO A 100 5.00 -14.40 9.87
N GLY A 101 4.87 -13.55 10.89
CA GLY A 101 3.99 -12.37 10.81
C GLY A 101 4.38 -11.41 9.68
N LEU A 102 5.67 -11.17 9.49
CA LEU A 102 6.18 -10.34 8.38
C LEU A 102 5.93 -10.98 7.01
N VAL A 103 6.11 -12.29 6.90
CA VAL A 103 5.81 -13.02 5.66
C VAL A 103 4.32 -12.91 5.32
N VAL A 104 3.44 -13.11 6.29
CA VAL A 104 1.98 -12.96 6.10
C VAL A 104 1.62 -11.52 5.71
N ALA A 105 2.24 -10.52 6.33
CA ALA A 105 2.04 -9.13 5.94
C ALA A 105 2.49 -8.84 4.49
N ALA A 106 3.58 -9.47 4.05
CA ALA A 106 4.05 -9.37 2.67
C ALA A 106 3.10 -10.04 1.68
N MET A 107 2.54 -11.23 2.03
CA MET A 107 1.60 -11.98 1.19
C MET A 107 0.36 -11.16 0.82
N PHE A 108 -0.16 -10.35 1.74
CA PHE A 108 -1.39 -9.59 1.55
C PHE A 108 -1.17 -8.12 1.19
N LYS A 109 0.06 -7.72 0.86
CA LYS A 109 0.40 -6.31 0.64
C LYS A 109 -0.29 -5.68 -0.56
N PHE A 110 -0.60 -6.45 -1.60
CA PHE A 110 -1.27 -6.00 -2.81
C PHE A 110 -2.80 -6.07 -2.74
N THR A 111 -3.39 -6.56 -1.66
CA THR A 111 -4.84 -6.78 -1.55
C THR A 111 -5.65 -5.52 -1.87
N TYR A 112 -5.28 -4.38 -1.30
CA TYR A 112 -6.00 -3.12 -1.55
C TYR A 112 -5.93 -2.66 -3.01
N LEU A 113 -4.80 -2.94 -3.68
CA LEU A 113 -4.63 -2.64 -5.10
C LEU A 113 -5.50 -3.56 -5.98
N PHE A 114 -5.64 -4.84 -5.62
CA PHE A 114 -6.57 -5.74 -6.31
C PHE A 114 -8.04 -5.35 -6.11
N ILE A 115 -8.42 -4.88 -4.91
CA ILE A 115 -9.77 -4.34 -4.66
C ILE A 115 -10.01 -3.11 -5.53
N LEU A 116 -9.05 -2.18 -5.60
CA LEU A 116 -9.14 -0.94 -6.34
C LEU A 116 -9.16 -1.18 -7.86
N ASP A 117 -8.18 -1.93 -8.37
CA ASP A 117 -7.92 -2.11 -9.79
C ASP A 117 -8.92 -3.07 -10.44
N LYS A 118 -9.09 -4.26 -9.85
CA LYS A 118 -9.94 -5.30 -10.42
C LYS A 118 -11.34 -5.35 -9.83
N ARG A 119 -11.67 -4.44 -8.91
CA ARG A 119 -12.94 -4.37 -8.19
C ARG A 119 -13.33 -5.72 -7.57
N MET A 120 -12.32 -6.46 -7.10
CA MET A 120 -12.52 -7.74 -6.45
C MET A 120 -13.08 -7.56 -5.04
N ASP A 121 -13.86 -8.53 -4.58
CA ASP A 121 -14.22 -8.64 -3.17
C ASP A 121 -12.97 -8.98 -2.32
N PHE A 122 -13.08 -8.84 -1.00
CA PHE A 122 -11.95 -8.99 -0.07
C PHE A 122 -11.21 -10.32 -0.22
N TRP A 123 -11.93 -11.46 -0.28
CA TRP A 123 -11.32 -12.78 -0.32
C TRP A 123 -10.58 -13.09 -1.63
N PRO A 124 -11.19 -12.90 -2.82
CA PRO A 124 -10.47 -13.04 -4.10
C PRO A 124 -9.25 -12.12 -4.20
N ALA A 125 -9.35 -10.87 -3.69
CA ALA A 125 -8.23 -9.92 -3.69
C ALA A 125 -7.07 -10.39 -2.81
N MET A 126 -7.35 -10.94 -1.62
CA MET A 126 -6.35 -11.54 -0.74
C MET A 126 -5.67 -12.73 -1.40
N MET A 127 -6.42 -13.62 -2.02
CA MET A 127 -5.87 -14.79 -2.73
C MET A 127 -5.03 -14.36 -3.93
N ALA A 128 -5.46 -13.37 -4.70
CA ALA A 128 -4.70 -12.83 -5.82
C ALA A 128 -3.37 -12.19 -5.37
N SER A 129 -3.38 -11.47 -4.24
CA SER A 129 -2.18 -10.91 -3.61
C SER A 129 -1.21 -12.02 -3.21
N HIS A 130 -1.70 -13.07 -2.53
CA HIS A 130 -0.90 -14.23 -2.15
C HIS A 130 -0.27 -14.91 -3.37
N GLU A 131 -1.04 -15.20 -4.41
CA GLU A 131 -0.54 -15.84 -5.64
C GLU A 131 0.54 -14.99 -6.33
N THR A 132 0.42 -13.67 -6.30
CA THR A 132 1.43 -12.76 -6.86
C THR A 132 2.75 -12.84 -6.10
N VAL A 133 2.71 -12.90 -4.77
CA VAL A 133 3.89 -12.92 -3.90
C VAL A 133 4.52 -14.31 -3.79
N LYS A 134 3.74 -15.37 -4.05
CA LYS A 134 4.14 -16.78 -3.92
C LYS A 134 5.43 -17.14 -4.67
N GLY A 135 5.73 -16.45 -5.77
CA GLY A 135 6.93 -16.70 -6.56
C GLY A 135 8.24 -16.29 -5.88
N ASP A 136 8.19 -15.35 -4.91
CA ASP A 136 9.37 -14.82 -4.22
C ASP A 136 9.01 -14.24 -2.83
N TYR A 137 8.51 -15.10 -1.94
CA TYR A 137 8.18 -14.66 -0.56
C TYR A 137 9.34 -13.94 0.14
N PHE A 138 10.55 -14.43 -0.07
CA PHE A 138 11.73 -13.87 0.59
C PHE A 138 12.03 -12.46 0.10
N GLY A 139 12.01 -12.22 -1.21
CA GLY A 139 12.22 -10.91 -1.80
C GLY A 139 11.15 -9.89 -1.40
N PHE A 140 9.87 -10.29 -1.39
CA PHE A 140 8.77 -9.42 -0.93
C PHE A 140 8.82 -9.16 0.57
N THR A 141 9.27 -10.11 1.38
CA THR A 141 9.47 -9.90 2.81
C THR A 141 10.62 -8.91 3.06
N ILE A 142 11.74 -9.03 2.34
CA ILE A 142 12.84 -8.06 2.40
C ILE A 142 12.35 -6.67 1.97
N PHE A 143 11.56 -6.58 0.91
CA PHE A 143 10.96 -5.31 0.48
C PHE A 143 10.11 -4.68 1.59
N LEU A 144 9.28 -5.46 2.27
CA LEU A 144 8.48 -4.98 3.39
C LEU A 144 9.34 -4.52 4.57
N ILE A 145 10.40 -5.28 4.90
CA ILE A 145 11.36 -4.92 5.95
C ILE A 145 12.06 -3.60 5.60
N ALA A 146 12.49 -3.43 4.36
CA ALA A 146 13.13 -2.20 3.91
C ALA A 146 12.20 -0.97 4.05
N LEU A 147 10.92 -1.10 3.66
CA LEU A 147 9.92 -0.07 3.89
C LEU A 147 9.70 0.20 5.38
N GLY A 148 9.68 -0.85 6.21
CA GLY A 148 9.59 -0.74 7.66
C GLY A 148 10.77 0.04 8.25
N CYS A 149 11.99 -0.26 7.85
CA CYS A 149 13.19 0.46 8.27
C CYS A 149 13.12 1.95 7.88
N ILE A 150 12.68 2.25 6.65
CA ILE A 150 12.49 3.63 6.19
C ILE A 150 11.45 4.36 7.07
N ASN A 151 10.34 3.71 7.42
CA ASN A 151 9.33 4.30 8.28
C ASN A 151 9.84 4.50 9.73
N ILE A 152 10.65 3.57 10.27
CA ILE A 152 11.30 3.73 11.58
C ILE A 152 12.25 4.93 11.55
N LEU A 153 13.06 5.09 10.51
CA LEU A 153 13.93 6.25 10.35
C LEU A 153 13.10 7.55 10.24
N GLY A 154 12.00 7.53 9.50
CA GLY A 154 11.06 8.66 9.44
C GLY A 154 10.48 9.02 10.81
N PHE A 155 10.14 8.04 11.62
CA PHE A 155 9.66 8.24 12.99
C PHE A 155 10.74 8.88 13.89
N LEU A 156 11.99 8.40 13.80
CA LEU A 156 13.13 8.97 14.53
C LEU A 156 13.42 10.44 14.14
N CYS A 157 13.11 10.83 12.91
CA CYS A 157 13.18 12.22 12.44
C CYS A 157 11.97 13.07 12.88
N CYS A 158 11.48 12.88 14.11
CA CYS A 158 10.44 13.72 14.76
C CYS A 158 9.11 13.77 14.00
N ILE A 159 8.44 12.64 13.79
CA ILE A 159 7.07 12.55 13.20
C ILE A 159 6.97 13.20 11.79
N VAL A 160 7.66 14.33 11.57
CA VAL A 160 7.72 15.02 10.25
C VAL A 160 8.26 14.08 9.17
N GLY A 161 9.22 13.20 9.52
CA GLY A 161 9.72 12.18 8.60
C GLY A 161 8.63 11.21 8.14
N LEU A 162 7.65 10.88 8.98
CA LEU A 162 6.53 10.01 8.61
C LEU A 162 5.65 10.61 7.51
N LEU A 163 5.53 11.95 7.45
CA LEU A 163 4.79 12.62 6.39
C LEU A 163 5.37 12.36 4.98
N VAL A 164 6.65 11.97 4.93
CA VAL A 164 7.34 11.62 3.69
C VAL A 164 7.45 10.11 3.53
N THR A 165 7.74 9.36 4.60
CA THR A 165 8.00 7.92 4.50
C THR A 165 6.74 7.07 4.34
N ILE A 166 5.60 7.52 4.87
CA ILE A 166 4.32 6.84 4.64
C ILE A 166 3.95 6.86 3.15
N PRO A 167 3.85 8.02 2.48
CA PRO A 167 3.50 8.05 1.06
C PRO A 167 4.57 7.39 0.19
N LEU A 168 5.84 7.46 0.58
CA LEU A 168 6.91 6.72 -0.08
C LEU A 168 6.63 5.21 -0.08
N SER A 169 6.21 4.66 1.07
CA SER A 169 5.89 3.24 1.19
C SER A 169 4.71 2.87 0.29
N VAL A 170 3.65 3.69 0.27
CA VAL A 170 2.47 3.47 -0.59
C VAL A 170 2.84 3.57 -2.07
N ALA A 171 3.62 4.59 -2.45
CA ALA A 171 4.09 4.76 -3.83
C ALA A 171 4.95 3.58 -4.29
N ALA A 172 5.91 3.14 -3.47
CA ALA A 172 6.75 1.98 -3.80
C ALA A 172 5.94 0.69 -3.99
N ILE A 173 4.90 0.47 -3.16
CA ILE A 173 3.99 -0.68 -3.30
C ILE A 173 3.16 -0.57 -4.57
N THR A 174 2.69 0.63 -4.92
CA THR A 174 1.91 0.86 -6.15
C THR A 174 2.76 0.61 -7.40
N VAL A 175 4.03 1.06 -7.40
CA VAL A 175 5.00 0.76 -8.46
C VAL A 175 5.27 -0.74 -8.56
N ALA A 176 5.47 -1.41 -7.41
CA ALA A 176 5.67 -2.85 -7.36
C ALA A 176 4.50 -3.61 -7.97
N TYR A 177 3.27 -3.22 -7.66
CA TYR A 177 2.06 -3.81 -8.24
C TYR A 177 2.01 -3.63 -9.75
N GLN A 178 2.32 -2.42 -10.25
CA GLN A 178 2.35 -2.17 -11.69
C GLN A 178 3.36 -3.06 -12.41
N GLU A 179 4.53 -3.30 -11.84
CA GLU A 179 5.54 -4.16 -12.45
C GLU A 179 5.21 -5.65 -12.35
N CYS A 180 4.56 -6.08 -11.26
CA CYS A 180 4.25 -7.49 -11.02
C CYS A 180 2.97 -7.96 -11.72
N VAL A 181 1.94 -7.11 -11.75
CA VAL A 181 0.58 -7.44 -12.18
C VAL A 181 0.17 -6.62 -13.39
N GLY A 182 0.49 -5.32 -13.38
CA GLY A 182 -0.03 -4.34 -14.33
C GLY A 182 -1.43 -3.89 -13.95
N PHE A 183 -1.76 -2.61 -14.22
CA PHE A 183 -3.11 -2.10 -14.01
C PHE A 183 -4.03 -2.46 -15.17
N GLU A 184 -5.29 -2.71 -14.86
CA GLU A 184 -6.31 -2.99 -15.86
C GLU A 184 -6.60 -1.72 -16.68
N GLN A 185 -6.70 -1.85 -18.01
CA GLN A 185 -6.90 -0.70 -18.91
C GLN A 185 -8.13 0.11 -18.52
N ARG A 186 -9.22 -0.59 -18.13
CA ARG A 186 -10.46 0.05 -17.66
C ARG A 186 -10.21 0.96 -16.45
N THR A 187 -9.33 0.57 -15.52
CA THR A 187 -9.00 1.38 -14.34
C THR A 187 -8.18 2.59 -14.74
N VAL A 188 -7.21 2.40 -15.64
CA VAL A 188 -6.38 3.50 -16.16
C VAL A 188 -7.21 4.54 -16.92
N ASP A 189 -8.19 4.10 -17.70
CA ASP A 189 -9.08 4.98 -18.46
C ASP A 189 -10.05 5.76 -17.55
N ALA A 190 -10.38 5.19 -16.39
CA ALA A 190 -11.29 5.79 -15.40
C ALA A 190 -10.58 6.76 -14.41
N LEU A 191 -9.23 6.86 -14.43
CA LEU A 191 -8.46 7.80 -13.60
C LEU A 191 -8.64 9.25 -14.08
#